data_4443baab1b01eda5015dfa37d6e12a15
#
_entry.id   4443baab1b01eda5015dfa37d6e12a15
#
_cell.length_a   1.000
_cell.length_b   1.000
_cell.length_c   1.000
_cell.angle_alpha   90.00
_cell.angle_beta   90.00
_cell.angle_gamma   90.00
#
_symmetry.space_group_name_H-M   'P 1'
#
loop_
_entity.id
_entity.type
_entity.pdbx_description
1 polymer ?
#
loop_
_entity_poly.entity_id
_entity_poly.type
_entity_poly.pdbx_seq_one_letter_code
_entity_poly.pdbx_strand_id
1 'polypeptide(L)'
;QVQMLTSVEVGHGGVWLMCPPRLLFIPDRDGNDVPDGPPETVLDGFEVGKASSHNFANGLRWGPDGWLYGRCGHSCPGALGVPGTPEQMRVPIRGGIWRYHPGRKIVEVLTHGTTNPWGHDWDANGELFFVNTVNGHLWHLMPGAHLREPSGVSVNPGVYERLDTIADHYHFDTKGGWQNSRDGKANDLGGGHAHCGTMIYQGAQWPESFRGKLFTLNLHGRRTNVERLELSGAGFVGRHEPDMLVSADPWF
;
A
#
# COMPACT_ATOMS: atom_id res chain seq x y z
N GLN A 1 -16.03 -19.54 -6.26
CA GLN A 1 -15.25 -19.46 -5.03
C GLN A 1 -13.84 -18.98 -5.37
N VAL A 2 -13.39 -17.92 -4.73
CA VAL A 2 -12.02 -17.38 -4.87
C VAL A 2 -11.20 -17.73 -3.62
N GLN A 3 -9.88 -17.93 -3.81
CA GLN A 3 -8.94 -18.16 -2.72
C GLN A 3 -8.08 -16.92 -2.53
N MET A 4 -7.65 -16.67 -1.29
CA MET A 4 -6.75 -15.58 -0.93
C MET A 4 -7.24 -14.20 -1.38
N LEU A 5 -8.52 -13.89 -1.21
CA LEU A 5 -9.05 -12.56 -1.49
C LEU A 5 -8.44 -11.55 -0.52
N THR A 6 -7.60 -10.67 -1.04
CA THR A 6 -6.88 -9.65 -0.25
C THR A 6 -7.40 -8.24 -0.47
N SER A 7 -8.16 -8.01 -1.52
CA SER A 7 -8.80 -6.71 -1.79
C SER A 7 -9.92 -6.83 -2.81
N VAL A 8 -10.90 -5.95 -2.67
CA VAL A 8 -12.03 -5.77 -3.60
C VAL A 8 -12.11 -4.29 -3.95
N GLU A 9 -12.35 -3.99 -5.21
CA GLU A 9 -12.59 -2.63 -5.70
C GLU A 9 -13.69 -2.67 -6.77
N VAL A 10 -14.54 -1.63 -6.81
CA VAL A 10 -15.65 -1.53 -7.78
C VAL A 10 -15.37 -0.39 -8.75
N GLY A 11 -15.67 -0.60 -10.00
CA GLY A 11 -15.54 0.44 -11.02
C GLY A 11 -15.25 -0.10 -12.41
N HIS A 12 -15.29 0.77 -13.39
CA HIS A 12 -15.03 0.44 -14.81
C HIS A 12 -15.84 -0.77 -15.30
N GLY A 13 -17.14 -0.83 -14.91
CA GLY A 13 -18.08 -1.83 -15.38
C GLY A 13 -17.96 -3.20 -14.71
N GLY A 14 -17.56 -3.23 -13.44
CA GLY A 14 -17.56 -4.47 -12.68
C GLY A 14 -16.77 -4.41 -11.38
N VAL A 15 -16.47 -5.60 -10.86
CA VAL A 15 -15.79 -5.82 -9.58
C VAL A 15 -14.39 -6.39 -9.82
N TRP A 16 -13.41 -5.77 -9.19
CA TRP A 16 -11.99 -6.14 -9.27
C TRP A 16 -11.58 -6.84 -7.98
N LEU A 17 -10.98 -8.02 -8.10
CA LEU A 17 -10.60 -8.86 -6.96
C LEU A 17 -9.11 -9.15 -7.00
N MET A 18 -8.38 -8.69 -5.98
CA MET A 18 -7.00 -9.13 -5.78
C MET A 18 -6.99 -10.48 -5.09
N CYS A 19 -6.65 -11.49 -5.84
CA CYS A 19 -6.58 -12.89 -5.39
C CYS A 19 -5.21 -13.47 -5.80
N PRO A 20 -4.10 -13.11 -5.14
CA PRO A 20 -2.79 -13.62 -5.54
C PRO A 20 -2.80 -15.13 -5.84
N PRO A 21 -2.23 -15.59 -6.94
CA PRO A 21 -1.33 -14.88 -7.87
C PRO A 21 -2.01 -14.05 -8.96
N ARG A 22 -3.29 -13.74 -8.88
CA ARG A 22 -4.07 -13.13 -9.97
C ARG A 22 -4.85 -11.91 -9.52
N LEU A 23 -5.01 -10.97 -10.45
CA LEU A 23 -6.05 -9.96 -10.41
C LEU A 23 -7.21 -10.45 -11.29
N LEU A 24 -8.40 -10.52 -10.72
CA LEU A 24 -9.61 -10.95 -11.39
C LEU A 24 -10.54 -9.77 -11.60
N PHE A 25 -11.29 -9.82 -12.70
CA PHE A 25 -12.37 -8.91 -13.02
C PHE A 25 -13.68 -9.68 -13.19
N ILE A 26 -14.75 -9.25 -12.55
CA ILE A 26 -16.09 -9.76 -12.70
C ILE A 26 -16.90 -8.67 -13.40
N PRO A 27 -17.35 -8.87 -14.64
CA PRO A 27 -18.10 -7.85 -15.38
C PRO A 27 -19.50 -7.66 -14.79
N ASP A 28 -19.90 -6.41 -14.66
CA ASP A 28 -21.24 -5.93 -14.34
C ASP A 28 -21.40 -4.57 -15.04
N ARG A 29 -21.76 -4.64 -16.35
CA ARG A 29 -21.69 -3.47 -17.25
C ARG A 29 -22.88 -2.56 -17.13
N ASP A 30 -24.00 -3.10 -16.71
CA ASP A 30 -25.26 -2.34 -16.51
C ASP A 30 -25.44 -1.85 -15.06
N GLY A 31 -24.55 -2.28 -14.15
CA GLY A 31 -24.55 -1.83 -12.76
C GLY A 31 -25.73 -2.34 -11.95
N ASN A 32 -26.22 -3.52 -12.25
CA ASN A 32 -27.39 -4.11 -11.57
C ASN A 32 -27.01 -5.05 -10.41
N ASP A 33 -25.72 -5.10 -10.05
CA ASP A 33 -25.14 -5.96 -9.01
C ASP A 33 -25.25 -7.48 -9.33
N VAL A 34 -25.48 -7.82 -10.61
CA VAL A 34 -25.50 -9.19 -11.09
C VAL A 34 -24.38 -9.38 -12.12
N PRO A 35 -23.46 -10.34 -11.92
CA PRO A 35 -22.38 -10.57 -12.88
C PRO A 35 -22.87 -10.88 -14.30
N ASP A 36 -22.34 -10.17 -15.29
CA ASP A 36 -22.58 -10.44 -16.73
C ASP A 36 -21.81 -11.67 -17.26
N GLY A 37 -20.94 -12.24 -16.45
CA GLY A 37 -20.13 -13.38 -16.86
C GLY A 37 -19.24 -13.92 -15.73
N PRO A 38 -18.47 -14.96 -16.01
CA PRO A 38 -17.55 -15.52 -15.05
C PRO A 38 -16.37 -14.56 -14.77
N PRO A 39 -15.66 -14.73 -13.62
CA PRO A 39 -14.45 -13.99 -13.34
C PRO A 39 -13.37 -14.20 -14.43
N GLU A 40 -12.80 -13.12 -14.90
CA GLU A 40 -11.72 -13.08 -15.88
C GLU A 40 -10.39 -12.78 -15.19
N THR A 41 -9.31 -13.51 -15.52
CA THR A 41 -7.96 -13.12 -15.08
C THR A 41 -7.46 -11.99 -15.98
N VAL A 42 -7.19 -10.84 -15.42
CA VAL A 42 -6.73 -9.65 -16.17
C VAL A 42 -5.25 -9.35 -15.97
N LEU A 43 -4.68 -9.81 -14.87
CA LEU A 43 -3.26 -9.71 -14.53
C LEU A 43 -2.86 -10.94 -13.74
N ASP A 44 -1.64 -11.43 -13.95
CA ASP A 44 -1.07 -12.52 -13.18
C ASP A 44 0.43 -12.31 -12.92
N GLY A 45 1.07 -13.29 -12.27
CA GLY A 45 2.51 -13.31 -12.04
C GLY A 45 2.97 -12.89 -10.66
N PHE A 46 2.07 -12.71 -9.69
CA PHE A 46 2.47 -12.62 -8.29
C PHE A 46 2.86 -14.00 -7.75
N GLU A 47 4.00 -14.11 -7.10
CA GLU A 47 4.44 -15.37 -6.49
C GLU A 47 3.89 -15.49 -5.08
N VAL A 48 3.20 -16.59 -4.79
CA VAL A 48 2.65 -16.89 -3.48
C VAL A 48 3.35 -18.13 -2.93
N GLY A 49 4.07 -17.95 -1.85
CA GLY A 49 4.79 -19.02 -1.16
C GLY A 49 4.48 -19.08 0.33
N LYS A 50 5.13 -20.01 1.02
CA LYS A 50 4.97 -20.17 2.49
C LYS A 50 5.36 -18.89 3.26
N ALA A 51 6.27 -18.08 2.75
CA ALA A 51 6.69 -16.83 3.37
C ALA A 51 5.68 -15.69 3.21
N SER A 52 4.68 -15.85 2.32
CA SER A 52 3.70 -14.81 2.01
C SER A 52 2.50 -14.78 2.96
N SER A 53 2.55 -15.39 4.14
CA SER A 53 1.39 -15.61 5.02
C SER A 53 0.63 -14.36 5.46
N HIS A 54 1.22 -13.18 5.39
CA HIS A 54 0.59 -11.88 5.69
C HIS A 54 1.19 -10.72 4.90
N ASN A 55 1.92 -11.01 3.84
CA ASN A 55 2.72 -10.05 3.07
C ASN A 55 2.46 -10.29 1.58
N PHE A 56 1.27 -9.89 1.13
CA PHE A 56 0.72 -10.21 -0.19
C PHE A 56 0.64 -8.99 -1.11
N ALA A 57 0.27 -9.25 -2.37
CA ALA A 57 -0.39 -8.25 -3.20
C ALA A 57 -1.78 -7.95 -2.63
N ASN A 58 -2.11 -6.67 -2.45
CA ASN A 58 -3.33 -6.22 -1.79
C ASN A 58 -3.71 -4.79 -2.20
N GLY A 59 -4.81 -4.27 -1.66
CA GLY A 59 -5.14 -2.86 -1.60
C GLY A 59 -5.44 -2.23 -2.95
N LEU A 60 -6.34 -2.79 -3.70
CA LEU A 60 -6.85 -2.16 -4.92
C LEU A 60 -7.52 -0.83 -4.60
N ARG A 61 -7.26 0.18 -5.43
CA ARG A 61 -7.91 1.49 -5.37
C ARG A 61 -7.76 2.22 -6.71
N TRP A 62 -8.82 2.87 -7.17
CA TRP A 62 -8.75 3.74 -8.35
C TRP A 62 -7.99 5.01 -8.03
N GLY A 63 -6.99 5.31 -8.86
CA GLY A 63 -6.29 6.57 -8.81
C GLY A 63 -7.03 7.71 -9.51
N PRO A 64 -6.66 8.97 -9.23
CA PRO A 64 -7.26 10.13 -9.88
C PRO A 64 -7.02 10.18 -11.39
N ASP A 65 -6.09 9.39 -11.90
CA ASP A 65 -5.72 9.23 -13.30
C ASP A 65 -6.48 8.09 -14.01
N GLY A 66 -7.40 7.40 -13.31
CA GLY A 66 -8.20 6.30 -13.84
C GLY A 66 -7.49 4.95 -13.93
N TRP A 67 -6.28 4.82 -13.38
CA TRP A 67 -5.62 3.54 -13.24
C TRP A 67 -6.04 2.84 -11.95
N LEU A 68 -6.05 1.52 -11.99
CA LEU A 68 -6.21 0.69 -10.80
C LEU A 68 -4.85 0.47 -10.15
N TYR A 69 -4.68 0.98 -8.96
CA TYR A 69 -3.46 0.83 -8.16
C TYR A 69 -3.57 -0.37 -7.22
N GLY A 70 -2.43 -0.96 -6.93
CA GLY A 70 -2.30 -2.01 -5.92
C GLY A 70 -0.94 -1.98 -5.26
N ARG A 71 -0.85 -2.65 -4.14
CA ARG A 71 0.35 -2.78 -3.31
C ARG A 71 0.89 -4.20 -3.38
N CYS A 72 2.18 -4.35 -3.20
CA CYS A 72 2.83 -5.65 -3.12
C CYS A 72 3.77 -5.71 -1.93
N GLY A 73 3.61 -6.72 -1.10
CA GLY A 73 4.53 -6.99 -0.02
C GLY A 73 5.82 -7.65 -0.50
N HIS A 74 6.89 -7.48 0.27
CA HIS A 74 8.23 -7.98 -0.06
C HIS A 74 8.29 -9.51 -0.21
N SER A 75 7.46 -10.24 0.53
CA SER A 75 7.40 -11.71 0.47
C SER A 75 6.47 -12.26 -0.63
N CYS A 76 5.97 -11.38 -1.48
CA CYS A 76 5.14 -11.74 -2.63
C CYS A 76 5.77 -11.13 -3.90
N PRO A 77 7.00 -11.54 -4.27
CA PRO A 77 7.63 -11.06 -5.49
C PRO A 77 6.85 -11.52 -6.71
N GLY A 78 7.32 -11.17 -7.91
CA GLY A 78 6.71 -11.68 -9.13
C GLY A 78 7.23 -11.02 -10.38
N ALA A 79 6.65 -11.44 -11.50
CA ALA A 79 6.84 -10.86 -12.81
C ALA A 79 5.45 -10.67 -13.45
N LEU A 80 4.94 -9.44 -13.40
CA LEU A 80 3.57 -9.11 -13.73
C LEU A 80 3.33 -9.01 -15.23
N GLY A 81 2.18 -9.50 -15.68
CA GLY A 81 1.74 -9.37 -17.06
C GLY A 81 0.27 -9.74 -17.23
N VAL A 82 -0.33 -9.29 -18.31
CA VAL A 82 -1.62 -9.85 -18.73
C VAL A 82 -1.44 -11.32 -19.10
N PRO A 83 -2.46 -12.18 -18.96
CA PRO A 83 -2.35 -13.58 -19.34
C PRO A 83 -1.81 -13.77 -20.76
N GLY A 84 -0.82 -14.64 -20.92
CA GLY A 84 -0.13 -14.88 -22.20
C GLY A 84 1.07 -13.98 -22.49
N THR A 85 1.38 -13.00 -21.64
CA THR A 85 2.61 -12.20 -21.76
C THR A 85 3.84 -13.11 -21.64
N PRO A 86 4.76 -13.11 -22.63
CA PRO A 86 6.01 -13.84 -22.56
C PRO A 86 6.84 -13.42 -21.32
N GLU A 87 7.56 -14.37 -20.71
CA GLU A 87 8.28 -14.15 -19.47
C GLU A 87 9.27 -12.96 -19.54
N GLN A 88 10.00 -12.85 -20.65
CA GLN A 88 10.97 -11.77 -20.85
C GLN A 88 10.34 -10.38 -21.02
N MET A 89 9.01 -10.30 -21.20
CA MET A 89 8.26 -9.03 -21.31
C MET A 89 7.48 -8.70 -20.05
N ARG A 90 7.50 -9.56 -19.05
CA ARG A 90 6.83 -9.32 -17.78
C ARG A 90 7.61 -8.32 -16.93
N VAL A 91 6.90 -7.56 -16.13
CA VAL A 91 7.46 -6.50 -15.28
C VAL A 91 7.78 -7.07 -13.90
N PRO A 92 9.05 -7.13 -13.49
CA PRO A 92 9.42 -7.67 -12.19
C PRO A 92 8.92 -6.77 -11.06
N ILE A 93 8.48 -7.38 -9.95
CA ILE A 93 8.08 -6.68 -8.73
C ILE A 93 8.61 -7.42 -7.50
N ARG A 94 9.05 -6.66 -6.50
CA ARG A 94 9.34 -7.17 -5.16
C ARG A 94 9.12 -6.06 -4.13
N GLY A 95 7.96 -6.10 -3.49
CA GLY A 95 7.49 -4.96 -2.69
C GLY A 95 7.07 -3.76 -3.55
N GLY A 96 6.50 -2.74 -2.94
CA GLY A 96 6.18 -1.48 -3.60
C GLY A 96 4.75 -1.38 -4.16
N ILE A 97 4.60 -0.45 -5.08
CA ILE A 97 3.31 -0.06 -5.65
C ILE A 97 3.31 -0.34 -7.15
N TRP A 98 2.25 -0.92 -7.63
CA TRP A 98 1.98 -1.16 -9.04
C TRP A 98 0.64 -0.55 -9.46
N ARG A 99 0.42 -0.39 -10.76
CA ARG A 99 -0.86 0.02 -11.31
C ARG A 99 -1.19 -0.71 -12.62
N TYR A 100 -2.47 -0.85 -12.89
CA TYR A 100 -3.00 -1.48 -14.10
C TYR A 100 -4.00 -0.56 -14.80
N HIS A 101 -3.88 -0.43 -16.11
CA HIS A 101 -4.82 0.33 -16.93
C HIS A 101 -5.79 -0.62 -17.66
N PRO A 102 -7.10 -0.64 -17.31
CA PRO A 102 -8.03 -1.61 -17.86
C PRO A 102 -8.19 -1.52 -19.37
N GLY A 103 -8.37 -0.31 -19.89
CA GLY A 103 -8.60 -0.10 -21.32
C GLY A 103 -7.37 -0.36 -22.20
N ARG A 104 -6.15 -0.11 -21.68
CA ARG A 104 -4.89 -0.35 -22.42
C ARG A 104 -4.32 -1.73 -22.17
N LYS A 105 -4.77 -2.43 -21.12
CA LYS A 105 -4.24 -3.70 -20.63
C LYS A 105 -2.73 -3.65 -20.35
N ILE A 106 -2.28 -2.57 -19.70
CA ILE A 106 -0.88 -2.32 -19.36
C ILE A 106 -0.74 -2.37 -17.86
N VAL A 107 0.31 -3.03 -17.37
CA VAL A 107 0.75 -2.99 -15.97
C VAL A 107 2.05 -2.22 -15.87
N GLU A 108 2.18 -1.40 -14.84
CA GLU A 108 3.40 -0.69 -14.49
C GLU A 108 3.73 -0.93 -13.01
N VAL A 109 5.00 -1.13 -12.71
CA VAL A 109 5.52 -1.14 -11.35
C VAL A 109 6.14 0.24 -11.10
N LEU A 110 5.53 0.99 -10.20
CA LEU A 110 5.91 2.39 -9.96
C LEU A 110 7.09 2.51 -9.00
N THR A 111 7.14 1.63 -8.00
CA THR A 111 8.25 1.58 -7.04
C THR A 111 8.55 0.14 -6.67
N HIS A 112 9.78 -0.10 -6.25
CA HIS A 112 10.23 -1.37 -5.69
C HIS A 112 10.68 -1.18 -4.25
N GLY A 113 10.69 -2.26 -3.47
CA GLY A 113 11.15 -2.24 -2.08
C GLY A 113 10.02 -2.08 -1.08
N THR A 114 10.35 -1.58 0.12
CA THR A 114 9.53 -1.60 1.34
C THR A 114 9.32 -3.01 1.90
N THR A 115 8.52 -3.12 2.97
CA THR A 115 8.28 -4.40 3.63
C THR A 115 6.90 -4.94 3.29
N ASN A 116 5.86 -4.20 3.66
CA ASN A 116 4.49 -4.71 3.63
C ASN A 116 3.49 -3.54 3.63
N PRO A 117 3.25 -2.91 2.48
CA PRO A 117 2.35 -1.77 2.39
C PRO A 117 0.89 -2.22 2.56
N TRP A 118 0.16 -1.51 3.45
CA TRP A 118 -1.24 -1.81 3.79
C TRP A 118 -2.19 -0.60 3.74
N GLY A 119 -1.76 0.48 3.14
CA GLY A 119 -2.61 1.66 2.91
C GLY A 119 -1.95 2.59 1.92
N HIS A 120 -2.73 3.22 1.04
CA HIS A 120 -2.27 4.32 0.20
C HIS A 120 -3.42 5.27 -0.11
N ASP A 121 -3.10 6.53 -0.31
CA ASP A 121 -4.04 7.57 -0.70
C ASP A 121 -3.32 8.72 -1.41
N TRP A 122 -4.06 9.58 -2.08
CA TRP A 122 -3.56 10.76 -2.77
C TRP A 122 -3.94 12.03 -2.03
N ASP A 123 -3.04 13.00 -2.06
CA ASP A 123 -3.37 14.37 -1.65
C ASP A 123 -4.16 15.12 -2.74
N ALA A 124 -4.52 16.37 -2.46
CA ALA A 124 -5.28 17.21 -3.39
C ALA A 124 -4.51 17.57 -4.69
N ASN A 125 -3.20 17.35 -4.71
CA ASN A 125 -2.34 17.61 -5.87
C ASN A 125 -2.08 16.33 -6.69
N GLY A 126 -2.58 15.18 -6.23
CA GLY A 126 -2.36 13.88 -6.87
C GLY A 126 -1.06 13.19 -6.43
N GLU A 127 -0.39 13.70 -5.40
CA GLU A 127 0.78 13.03 -4.80
C GLU A 127 0.33 11.80 -4.01
N LEU A 128 0.92 10.66 -4.28
CA LEU A 128 0.57 9.40 -3.62
C LEU A 128 1.45 9.16 -2.40
N PHE A 129 0.79 8.89 -1.28
CA PHE A 129 1.44 8.45 -0.05
C PHE A 129 0.96 7.06 0.33
N PHE A 130 1.81 6.28 0.97
CA PHE A 130 1.43 4.97 1.43
C PHE A 130 2.06 4.65 2.79
N VAL A 131 1.40 3.76 3.51
CA VAL A 131 1.87 3.29 4.82
C VAL A 131 2.31 1.84 4.75
N ASN A 132 3.28 1.52 5.56
CA ASN A 132 3.95 0.24 5.58
C ASN A 132 3.84 -0.39 6.98
N THR A 133 3.53 -1.66 7.03
CA THR A 133 3.58 -2.43 8.27
C THR A 133 5.00 -2.84 8.53
N VAL A 134 5.49 -2.58 9.75
CA VAL A 134 6.90 -2.71 10.15
C VAL A 134 7.77 -1.64 9.47
N ASN A 135 8.95 -1.42 9.88
CA ASN A 135 10.03 -0.51 9.45
C ASN A 135 9.66 0.62 8.47
N GLY A 136 9.66 1.86 8.98
CA GLY A 136 9.34 3.04 8.20
C GLY A 136 7.87 3.00 7.77
N HIS A 137 7.01 3.65 8.54
CA HIS A 137 5.58 3.51 8.34
C HIS A 137 5.04 4.38 7.20
N LEU A 138 5.66 5.52 6.88
CA LEU A 138 5.12 6.50 5.94
C LEU A 138 6.09 6.77 4.78
N TRP A 139 5.56 6.73 3.57
CA TRP A 139 6.32 6.84 2.33
C TRP A 139 5.62 7.75 1.33
N HIS A 140 6.41 8.54 0.61
CA HIS A 140 5.97 9.25 -0.58
C HIS A 140 6.34 8.44 -1.82
N LEU A 141 5.39 8.22 -2.72
CA LEU A 141 5.64 7.51 -3.97
C LEU A 141 6.22 8.46 -5.00
N MET A 142 7.43 8.17 -5.43
CA MET A 142 8.04 8.78 -6.61
C MET A 142 8.21 7.68 -7.68
N PRO A 143 7.56 7.80 -8.85
CA PRO A 143 7.67 6.79 -9.90
C PRO A 143 9.13 6.51 -10.29
N GLY A 144 9.50 5.23 -10.37
CA GLY A 144 10.87 4.80 -10.62
C GLY A 144 11.74 4.68 -9.36
N ALA A 145 11.26 5.08 -8.20
CA ALA A 145 12.02 4.99 -6.95
C ALA A 145 12.24 3.54 -6.51
N HIS A 146 13.41 3.30 -5.96
CA HIS A 146 13.75 2.10 -5.19
C HIS A 146 13.76 2.45 -3.72
N LEU A 147 12.91 1.78 -2.96
CA LEU A 147 12.70 2.05 -1.56
C LEU A 147 13.51 1.07 -0.71
N ARG A 148 13.91 1.48 0.48
CA ARG A 148 14.65 0.63 1.41
C ARG A 148 13.85 -0.63 1.75
N GLU A 149 14.48 -1.77 1.61
CA GLU A 149 13.93 -3.09 1.92
C GLU A 149 14.36 -3.54 3.32
N PRO A 150 13.56 -4.41 3.96
CA PRO A 150 13.93 -4.94 5.29
C PRO A 150 15.12 -5.88 5.21
N SER A 151 15.24 -6.59 4.09
CA SER A 151 16.31 -7.56 3.82
C SER A 151 16.29 -8.00 2.36
N GLY A 152 17.37 -8.62 1.92
CA GLY A 152 17.46 -9.20 0.59
C GLY A 152 18.06 -8.26 -0.46
N VAL A 153 18.02 -8.71 -1.70
CA VAL A 153 18.59 -8.01 -2.84
C VAL A 153 17.48 -7.33 -3.63
N SER A 154 17.70 -6.08 -4.01
CA SER A 154 16.79 -5.36 -4.91
C SER A 154 16.62 -6.10 -6.23
N VAL A 155 15.45 -5.97 -6.86
CA VAL A 155 15.21 -6.47 -8.23
C VAL A 155 16.12 -5.81 -9.26
N ASN A 156 16.69 -4.65 -8.93
CA ASN A 156 17.67 -3.96 -9.74
C ASN A 156 18.99 -3.80 -8.96
N PRO A 157 20.03 -4.58 -9.25
CA PRO A 157 21.32 -4.48 -8.55
C PRO A 157 22.11 -3.20 -8.86
N GLY A 158 21.73 -2.46 -9.92
CA GLY A 158 22.36 -1.20 -10.32
C GLY A 158 21.81 0.04 -9.61
N VAL A 159 20.95 -0.11 -8.61
CA VAL A 159 20.41 1.03 -7.85
C VAL A 159 21.49 1.67 -7.00
N TYR A 160 21.79 2.95 -7.28
CA TYR A 160 22.79 3.71 -6.56
C TYR A 160 22.35 4.05 -5.13
N GLU A 161 21.12 4.53 -4.97
CA GLU A 161 20.59 4.93 -3.68
C GLU A 161 19.12 4.49 -3.52
N ARG A 162 18.75 4.14 -2.30
CA ARG A 162 17.38 3.79 -1.93
C ARG A 162 16.80 4.85 -1.04
N LEU A 163 15.57 5.25 -1.35
CA LEU A 163 14.82 6.18 -0.52
C LEU A 163 14.38 5.50 0.77
N ASP A 164 14.32 6.28 1.83
CA ASP A 164 13.84 5.85 3.15
C ASP A 164 12.45 6.41 3.44
N THR A 165 11.88 6.05 4.59
CA THR A 165 10.64 6.64 5.10
C THR A 165 10.74 8.15 5.16
N ILE A 166 9.63 8.84 4.90
CA ILE A 166 9.55 10.29 5.00
C ILE A 166 9.13 10.77 6.40
N ALA A 167 8.76 9.86 7.31
CA ALA A 167 8.43 10.22 8.68
C ALA A 167 9.66 10.74 9.43
N ASP A 168 9.51 11.82 10.20
CA ASP A 168 10.55 12.36 11.04
C ASP A 168 10.73 11.59 12.37
N HIS A 169 9.98 10.54 12.57
CA HIS A 169 9.94 9.70 13.75
C HIS A 169 9.70 8.23 13.42
N TYR A 170 9.86 7.37 14.40
CA TYR A 170 9.53 5.94 14.30
C TYR A 170 8.48 5.58 15.34
N HIS A 171 7.50 4.80 14.95
CA HIS A 171 6.44 4.33 15.84
C HIS A 171 6.84 3.14 16.72
N PHE A 172 8.01 2.58 16.53
CA PHE A 172 8.57 1.56 17.42
C PHE A 172 10.09 1.67 17.53
N ASP A 173 10.64 1.16 18.63
CA ASP A 173 12.09 1.13 18.83
C ASP A 173 12.72 0.08 17.92
N THR A 174 13.61 0.52 17.04
CA THR A 174 14.34 -0.34 16.10
C THR A 174 15.50 -1.10 16.75
N LYS A 175 15.86 -0.78 18.00
CA LYS A 175 16.92 -1.47 18.76
C LYS A 175 16.45 -2.80 19.34
N GLY A 176 15.15 -3.00 19.46
CA GLY A 176 14.53 -4.24 19.87
C GLY A 176 13.75 -4.88 18.73
N GLY A 177 13.30 -6.11 18.89
CA GLY A 177 12.38 -6.74 17.94
C GLY A 177 11.03 -6.00 17.87
N TRP A 178 10.28 -6.22 16.81
CA TRP A 178 8.94 -5.63 16.63
C TRP A 178 7.97 -5.88 17.81
N GLN A 179 8.22 -6.92 18.59
CA GLN A 179 7.46 -7.25 19.79
C GLN A 179 7.48 -6.12 20.82
N ASN A 180 8.56 -5.35 20.87
CA ASN A 180 8.72 -4.26 21.83
C ASN A 180 7.80 -3.07 21.52
N SER A 181 7.27 -2.97 20.32
CA SER A 181 6.29 -1.94 19.96
C SER A 181 4.95 -2.06 20.70
N ARG A 182 4.74 -3.14 21.42
CA ARG A 182 3.52 -3.41 22.23
C ARG A 182 3.69 -3.10 23.71
N ASP A 183 4.88 -2.74 24.16
CA ASP A 183 5.17 -2.48 25.56
C ASP A 183 4.97 -1.02 26.01
N GLY A 184 4.51 -0.18 25.11
CA GLY A 184 4.24 1.23 25.36
C GLY A 184 5.44 2.16 25.30
N LYS A 185 6.65 1.67 25.06
CA LYS A 185 7.85 2.51 25.05
C LYS A 185 7.87 3.55 23.92
N ALA A 186 7.17 3.32 22.85
CA ALA A 186 7.06 4.24 21.72
C ALA A 186 5.77 5.08 21.75
N ASN A 187 5.04 5.13 22.89
CA ASN A 187 3.74 5.80 22.97
C ASN A 187 3.81 7.30 22.64
N ASP A 188 4.88 8.00 23.05
CA ASP A 188 5.05 9.43 22.80
C ASP A 188 5.24 9.75 21.31
N LEU A 189 5.61 8.75 20.52
CA LEU A 189 5.76 8.83 19.08
C LEU A 189 4.63 8.11 18.32
N GLY A 190 3.48 7.88 18.96
CA GLY A 190 2.35 7.24 18.35
C GLY A 190 2.35 5.71 18.39
N GLY A 191 3.31 5.07 19.00
CA GLY A 191 3.41 3.63 19.36
C GLY A 191 3.00 2.62 18.30
N GLY A 192 3.54 1.40 18.38
CA GLY A 192 3.15 0.29 17.51
C GLY A 192 3.78 0.31 16.11
N HIS A 193 3.67 -0.80 15.39
CA HIS A 193 4.32 -0.97 14.08
C HIS A 193 3.39 -1.52 12.97
N ALA A 194 2.14 -1.79 13.28
CA ALA A 194 1.20 -2.39 12.33
C ALA A 194 0.26 -1.32 11.77
N HIS A 195 0.80 -0.48 10.89
CA HIS A 195 0.03 0.54 10.18
C HIS A 195 -0.74 -0.10 9.03
N CYS A 196 -2.07 0.06 9.07
CA CYS A 196 -2.98 -0.44 8.04
C CYS A 196 -4.13 0.55 7.81
N GLY A 197 -4.55 0.64 6.57
CA GLY A 197 -5.49 1.68 6.16
C GLY A 197 -4.86 3.08 6.19
N THR A 198 -5.14 3.86 5.18
CA THR A 198 -4.61 5.23 5.05
C THR A 198 -5.65 6.10 4.39
N MET A 199 -5.77 7.31 4.90
CA MET A 199 -6.62 8.34 4.32
C MET A 199 -5.93 9.69 4.45
N ILE A 200 -5.92 10.46 3.38
CA ILE A 200 -5.63 11.90 3.43
C ILE A 200 -6.97 12.61 3.41
N TYR A 201 -7.31 13.26 4.51
CA TYR A 201 -8.64 13.86 4.65
C TYR A 201 -8.78 15.12 3.79
N GLN A 202 -9.69 15.08 2.83
CA GLN A 202 -10.00 16.18 1.91
C GLN A 202 -11.45 16.64 2.01
N GLY A 203 -12.20 16.07 2.95
CA GLY A 203 -13.61 16.38 3.16
C GLY A 203 -13.85 17.71 3.87
N ALA A 204 -15.15 18.01 4.11
CA ALA A 204 -15.61 19.21 4.78
C ALA A 204 -16.43 18.91 6.06
N GLN A 205 -16.52 17.64 6.46
CA GLN A 205 -17.34 17.25 7.62
C GLN A 205 -16.56 17.36 8.94
N TRP A 206 -15.26 17.10 8.90
CA TRP A 206 -14.39 17.26 10.06
C TRP A 206 -13.85 18.68 10.16
N PRO A 207 -13.35 19.10 11.34
CA PRO A 207 -12.71 20.41 11.50
C PRO A 207 -11.64 20.66 10.43
N GLU A 208 -11.52 21.91 10.01
CA GLU A 208 -10.56 22.31 8.98
C GLU A 208 -9.11 21.96 9.34
N SER A 209 -8.80 21.91 10.64
CA SER A 209 -7.49 21.50 11.14
C SER A 209 -7.07 20.07 10.76
N PHE A 210 -8.00 19.23 10.29
CA PHE A 210 -7.71 17.89 9.81
C PHE A 210 -7.51 17.80 8.29
N ARG A 211 -7.91 18.85 7.56
CA ARG A 211 -7.81 18.83 6.09
C ARG A 211 -6.36 18.77 5.63
N GLY A 212 -6.07 17.89 4.68
CA GLY A 212 -4.75 17.63 4.13
C GLY A 212 -3.84 16.78 5.03
N LYS A 213 -4.28 16.40 6.23
CA LYS A 213 -3.53 15.48 7.09
C LYS A 213 -3.76 14.03 6.69
N LEU A 214 -2.74 13.23 6.90
CA LEU A 214 -2.78 11.79 6.69
C LEU A 214 -3.13 11.09 8.00
N PHE A 215 -4.06 10.16 7.90
CA PHE A 215 -4.52 9.32 9.00
C PHE A 215 -4.18 7.86 8.69
N THR A 216 -3.70 7.14 9.68
CA THR A 216 -3.47 5.70 9.57
C THR A 216 -3.85 4.97 10.84
N LEU A 217 -4.43 3.79 10.67
CA LEU A 217 -4.74 2.90 11.79
C LEU A 217 -3.48 2.14 12.19
N ASN A 218 -3.15 2.20 13.46
CA ASN A 218 -2.02 1.50 14.04
C ASN A 218 -2.52 0.41 14.99
N LEU A 219 -2.70 -0.79 14.45
CA LEU A 219 -3.28 -1.92 15.17
C LEU A 219 -2.53 -2.24 16.46
N HIS A 220 -1.20 -2.29 16.44
CA HIS A 220 -0.41 -2.59 17.64
C HIS A 220 -0.31 -1.41 18.61
N GLY A 221 -0.41 -0.20 18.10
CA GLY A 221 -0.49 1.01 18.91
C GLY A 221 -1.88 1.28 19.47
N ARG A 222 -2.91 0.60 18.95
CA ARG A 222 -4.33 0.81 19.30
C ARG A 222 -4.77 2.25 19.16
N ARG A 223 -4.42 2.88 18.04
CA ARG A 223 -4.66 4.30 17.80
C ARG A 223 -4.80 4.64 16.33
N THR A 224 -5.35 5.82 16.09
CA THR A 224 -5.30 6.44 14.78
C THR A 224 -4.22 7.51 14.83
N ASN A 225 -3.08 7.24 14.18
CA ASN A 225 -2.02 8.20 14.02
C ASN A 225 -2.40 9.30 13.04
N VAL A 226 -1.90 10.50 13.26
CA VAL A 226 -2.11 11.67 12.41
C VAL A 226 -0.76 12.25 12.02
N GLU A 227 -0.59 12.46 10.72
CA GLU A 227 0.62 13.01 10.14
C GLU A 227 0.30 14.29 9.36
N ARG A 228 1.11 15.31 9.54
CA ARG A 228 1.12 16.51 8.70
C ARG A 228 2.19 16.34 7.64
N LEU A 229 1.78 16.43 6.37
CA LEU A 229 2.68 16.34 5.23
C LEU A 229 3.24 17.71 4.89
N GLU A 230 4.55 17.88 5.01
CA GLU A 230 5.25 19.12 4.68
C GLU A 230 6.14 18.94 3.47
N LEU A 231 6.08 19.87 2.52
CA LEU A 231 7.02 19.91 1.41
C LEU A 231 8.47 20.09 1.93
N SER A 232 9.38 19.28 1.42
CA SER A 232 10.80 19.34 1.73
C SER A 232 11.63 19.05 0.48
N GLY A 233 12.17 20.09 -0.12
CA GLY A 233 12.81 19.97 -1.43
C GLY A 233 11.83 19.50 -2.50
N ALA A 234 12.17 18.43 -3.19
CA ALA A 234 11.32 17.78 -4.20
C ALA A 234 10.42 16.67 -3.62
N GLY A 235 10.39 16.50 -2.31
CA GLY A 235 9.62 15.47 -1.63
C GLY A 235 8.88 16.02 -0.43
N PHE A 236 8.64 15.16 0.56
CA PHE A 236 7.86 15.49 1.74
C PHE A 236 8.53 14.98 3.01
N VAL A 237 8.16 15.57 4.14
CA VAL A 237 8.41 15.06 5.49
C VAL A 237 7.06 14.88 6.17
N GLY A 238 6.83 13.71 6.75
CA GLY A 238 5.69 13.43 7.60
C GLY A 238 6.01 13.81 9.04
N ARG A 239 5.25 14.78 9.58
CA ARG A 239 5.36 15.25 10.95
C ARG A 239 4.32 14.60 11.83
N HIS A 240 4.74 13.96 12.90
CA HIS A 240 3.80 13.42 13.88
C HIS A 240 2.95 14.53 14.50
N GLU A 241 1.65 14.30 14.55
CA GLU A 241 0.66 15.16 15.20
C GLU A 241 -0.01 14.38 16.34
N PRO A 242 -0.73 15.04 17.25
CA PRO A 242 -1.50 14.32 18.26
C PRO A 242 -2.43 13.28 17.65
N ASP A 243 -2.40 12.08 18.20
CA ASP A 243 -3.24 10.97 17.71
C ASP A 243 -4.72 11.35 17.80
N MET A 244 -5.48 11.04 16.74
CA MET A 244 -6.91 11.34 16.70
C MET A 244 -7.71 10.51 17.70
N LEU A 245 -7.30 9.25 17.87
CA LEU A 245 -7.98 8.27 18.73
C LEU A 245 -6.96 7.35 19.38
N VAL A 246 -7.15 7.06 20.64
CA VAL A 246 -6.47 5.98 21.37
C VAL A 246 -7.53 5.06 21.95
N SER A 247 -7.45 3.77 21.67
CA SER A 247 -8.40 2.77 22.13
C SER A 247 -7.84 1.92 23.27
N ALA A 248 -8.68 1.57 24.23
CA ALA A 248 -8.40 0.56 25.22
C ALA A 248 -8.73 -0.86 24.74
N ASP A 249 -9.41 -0.99 23.61
CA ASP A 249 -9.76 -2.28 23.01
C ASP A 249 -8.50 -2.99 22.47
N PRO A 250 -8.23 -4.22 22.89
CA PRO A 250 -7.07 -4.98 22.40
C PRO A 250 -7.18 -5.38 20.92
N TRP A 251 -8.34 -5.23 20.31
CA TRP A 251 -8.62 -5.57 18.91
C TRP A 251 -8.78 -4.35 17.98
N PHE A 252 -8.50 -3.18 18.49
CA PHE A 252 -8.51 -1.97 17.66
C PHE A 252 -7.40 -1.99 16.62
#